data_e2619babaa225351863e9986beceebf2
#
_entry.id   e2619babaa225351863e9986beceebf2
#
_cell.length_a   1.000
_cell.length_b   1.000
_cell.length_c   1.000
_cell.angle_alpha   90.00
_cell.angle_beta   90.00
_cell.angle_gamma   90.00
#
_symmetry.space_group_name_H-M   'P 1'
#
loop_
_entity.id
_entity.type
_entity.pdbx_description
1 polymer ?
#
loop_
_entity_poly.entity_id
_entity_poly.type
_entity_poly.pdbx_seq_one_letter_code
_entity_poly.pdbx_strand_id
1 'polypeptide(L)'
;MSRYLVPFVIASLARVAQAEPTTITLRNAVEYAREHQPSLLAARARVEVARAQARIPDAARSIRVGAAAEILGGTNNNTTTSYGTLGFLDVARIGGTPANAPISWAPQASTLVGISVHKDLFDFGRLEELGDALAMQARAAGESAVASELDLQLLVEESFYAVLGAKAVLAASQAAVTRSTTHRDFARARVHAQLMPPIELTRAEADLAHYEVESVRANGVLLTAQAVLAASIGSTAASVDAGTDDAVIGDLSPIALRDLDTSSPEVRAARAQLDAQRLLTKSIRDEMLPDLSFSAEFTSRAGGTDVAANSGPYGNGVIPAVPNWDALLVVTWPLYDRVVTTRADASQRIEAVRAAELAQVSAQLRTIAERALVALDVQRVALPALQRAVDAASANHAQAEARFNGGLGTAVELSDAESLLTQAQIQLAVGQFQLSSARAELARVLAEPMR
;
A
#
# COMPACT_ATOMS: atom_id res chain seq x y z
N MET A 1 -36.83 47.90 25.62
CA MET A 1 -36.83 48.03 24.16
C MET A 1 -35.37 47.91 23.69
N SER A 2 -34.94 46.74 23.33
CA SER A 2 -33.62 46.53 22.76
C SER A 2 -33.77 45.65 21.53
N ARG A 3 -33.44 46.23 20.37
CA ARG A 3 -33.54 45.60 19.03
C ARG A 3 -32.30 44.79 18.77
N TYR A 4 -32.43 43.45 18.67
CA TYR A 4 -31.38 42.57 18.14
C TYR A 4 -31.37 42.64 16.61
N LEU A 5 -30.32 43.19 16.03
CA LEU A 5 -29.96 43.08 14.63
C LEU A 5 -29.28 41.73 14.41
N VAL A 6 -29.91 40.87 13.60
CA VAL A 6 -29.31 39.64 13.08
C VAL A 6 -28.54 39.99 11.80
N PRO A 7 -27.23 39.75 11.69
CA PRO A 7 -26.52 39.92 10.42
C PRO A 7 -26.86 38.77 9.49
N PHE A 8 -27.42 39.08 8.35
CA PHE A 8 -27.62 38.18 7.22
C PHE A 8 -26.26 37.89 6.58
N VAL A 9 -25.68 36.73 6.84
CA VAL A 9 -24.48 36.26 6.15
C VAL A 9 -24.91 35.78 4.77
N ILE A 10 -24.68 36.59 3.76
CA ILE A 10 -24.77 36.21 2.36
C ILE A 10 -23.55 35.27 2.09
N ALA A 11 -23.79 33.97 2.08
CA ALA A 11 -22.84 33.01 1.57
C ALA A 11 -22.68 33.25 0.06
N SER A 12 -21.61 33.93 -0.32
CA SER A 12 -21.15 33.99 -1.70
C SER A 12 -20.78 32.59 -2.14
N LEU A 13 -21.64 31.93 -2.92
CA LEU A 13 -21.28 30.76 -3.72
C LEU A 13 -20.19 31.21 -4.70
N ALA A 14 -18.95 31.03 -4.32
CA ALA A 14 -17.83 31.10 -5.24
C ALA A 14 -18.10 30.04 -6.32
N ARG A 15 -18.45 30.46 -7.54
CA ARG A 15 -18.33 29.63 -8.73
C ARG A 15 -16.87 29.19 -8.78
N VAL A 16 -16.61 27.94 -8.45
CA VAL A 16 -15.34 27.28 -8.79
C VAL A 16 -15.29 27.40 -10.31
N ALA A 17 -14.44 28.28 -10.81
CA ALA A 17 -14.08 28.31 -12.22
C ALA A 17 -13.55 26.90 -12.51
N GLN A 18 -14.29 26.09 -13.29
CA GLN A 18 -13.80 24.84 -13.78
C GLN A 18 -12.62 25.20 -14.69
N ALA A 19 -11.42 25.09 -14.14
CA ALA A 19 -10.21 25.09 -14.97
C ALA A 19 -10.38 23.93 -15.97
N GLU A 20 -10.09 24.22 -17.24
CA GLU A 20 -10.10 23.16 -18.25
C GLU A 20 -9.21 22.00 -17.75
N PRO A 21 -9.67 20.74 -17.87
CA PRO A 21 -8.92 19.62 -17.36
C PRO A 21 -7.57 19.54 -18.06
N THR A 22 -6.50 19.46 -17.28
CA THR A 22 -5.15 19.31 -17.81
C THR A 22 -5.06 17.98 -18.56
N THR A 23 -4.75 18.02 -19.84
CA THR A 23 -4.58 16.81 -20.65
C THR A 23 -3.23 16.17 -20.36
N ILE A 24 -3.23 14.87 -20.06
CA ILE A 24 -2.03 14.07 -19.74
C ILE A 24 -1.93 12.87 -20.67
N THR A 25 -0.71 12.46 -21.03
CA THR A 25 -0.45 11.20 -21.73
C THR A 25 -0.39 10.03 -20.76
N LEU A 26 -0.59 8.79 -21.21
CA LEU A 26 -0.55 7.61 -20.35
C LEU A 26 0.79 7.48 -19.63
N ARG A 27 1.90 7.62 -20.33
CA ARG A 27 3.25 7.57 -19.76
C ARG A 27 3.43 8.60 -18.63
N ASN A 28 3.08 9.85 -18.91
CA ASN A 28 3.21 10.93 -17.92
C ASN A 28 2.27 10.72 -16.72
N ALA A 29 1.08 10.13 -16.94
CA ALA A 29 0.15 9.80 -15.87
C ALA A 29 0.74 8.76 -14.91
N VAL A 30 1.35 7.70 -15.45
CA VAL A 30 2.01 6.66 -14.64
C VAL A 30 3.24 7.22 -13.91
N GLU A 31 4.08 8.02 -14.57
CA GLU A 31 5.24 8.65 -13.94
C GLU A 31 4.82 9.60 -12.82
N TYR A 32 3.83 10.43 -13.06
CA TYR A 32 3.28 11.33 -12.05
C TYR A 32 2.72 10.55 -10.85
N ALA A 33 1.96 9.47 -11.09
CA ALA A 33 1.40 8.63 -10.05
C ALA A 33 2.49 7.97 -9.18
N ARG A 34 3.60 7.53 -9.76
CA ARG A 34 4.74 6.94 -9.04
C ARG A 34 5.39 7.90 -8.03
N GLU A 35 5.30 9.20 -8.27
CA GLU A 35 5.87 10.23 -7.42
C GLU A 35 4.87 10.79 -6.40
N HIS A 36 3.58 10.82 -6.75
CA HIS A 36 2.58 11.56 -5.98
C HIS A 36 1.53 10.69 -5.30
N GLN A 37 1.36 9.40 -5.69
CA GLN A 37 0.31 8.57 -5.11
C GLN A 37 0.66 8.15 -3.67
N PRO A 38 -0.15 8.56 -2.66
CA PRO A 38 0.16 8.31 -1.26
C PRO A 38 0.27 6.83 -0.90
N SER A 39 -0.48 5.94 -1.57
CA SER A 39 -0.43 4.49 -1.34
C SER A 39 0.94 3.91 -1.65
N LEU A 40 1.57 4.32 -2.76
CA LEU A 40 2.91 3.88 -3.15
C LEU A 40 3.99 4.49 -2.25
N LEU A 41 3.86 5.77 -1.90
CA LEU A 41 4.76 6.43 -0.94
C LEU A 41 4.73 5.71 0.41
N ALA A 42 3.55 5.32 0.89
CA ALA A 42 3.42 4.52 2.11
C ALA A 42 4.04 3.13 1.98
N ALA A 43 3.91 2.46 0.82
CA ALA A 43 4.54 1.17 0.58
C ALA A 43 6.08 1.29 0.60
N ARG A 44 6.65 2.29 -0.04
CA ARG A 44 8.10 2.59 -0.01
C ARG A 44 8.60 2.92 1.41
N ALA A 45 7.84 3.71 2.17
CA ALA A 45 8.18 4.01 3.56
C ALA A 45 8.20 2.74 4.44
N ARG A 46 7.29 1.78 4.23
CA ARG A 46 7.32 0.47 4.93
C ARG A 46 8.60 -0.32 4.64
N VAL A 47 9.12 -0.24 3.42
CA VAL A 47 10.41 -0.87 3.07
C VAL A 47 11.54 -0.26 3.91
N GLU A 48 11.58 1.06 4.04
CA GLU A 48 12.61 1.72 4.85
C GLU A 48 12.49 1.37 6.34
N VAL A 49 11.27 1.24 6.87
CA VAL A 49 11.05 0.74 8.24
C VAL A 49 11.61 -0.68 8.40
N ALA A 50 11.29 -1.58 7.47
CA ALA A 50 11.79 -2.96 7.54
C ALA A 50 13.31 -3.03 7.42
N ARG A 51 13.93 -2.22 6.55
CA ARG A 51 15.39 -2.09 6.44
C ARG A 51 16.04 -1.56 7.71
N ALA A 52 15.40 -0.58 8.36
CA ALA A 52 15.89 -0.06 9.63
C ALA A 52 15.81 -1.11 10.75
N GLN A 53 14.72 -1.89 10.79
CA GLN A 53 14.56 -2.99 11.74
C GLN A 53 15.60 -4.09 11.52
N ALA A 54 15.97 -4.40 10.28
CA ALA A 54 16.99 -5.38 9.96
C ALA A 54 18.41 -5.02 10.50
N ARG A 55 18.66 -3.76 10.83
CA ARG A 55 19.95 -3.31 11.41
C ARG A 55 19.99 -3.43 12.93
N ILE A 56 18.84 -3.68 13.59
CA ILE A 56 18.79 -3.73 15.06
C ILE A 56 19.66 -4.84 15.66
N PRO A 57 19.69 -6.08 15.13
CA PRO A 57 20.55 -7.13 15.68
C PRO A 57 22.04 -6.80 15.58
N ASP A 58 22.48 -6.20 14.47
CA ASP A 58 23.86 -5.73 14.33
C ASP A 58 24.20 -4.62 15.33
N ALA A 59 23.27 -3.70 15.55
CA ALA A 59 23.44 -2.66 16.56
C ALA A 59 23.47 -3.26 17.96
N ALA A 60 22.73 -4.33 18.24
CA ALA A 60 22.75 -5.03 19.53
C ALA A 60 24.12 -5.66 19.83
N ARG A 61 24.89 -6.06 18.81
CA ARG A 61 26.28 -6.56 18.93
C ARG A 61 27.30 -5.47 19.18
N SER A 62 26.93 -4.20 19.05
CA SER A 62 27.82 -3.07 19.29
C SER A 62 28.08 -2.84 20.79
N ILE A 63 29.11 -2.05 21.10
CA ILE A 63 29.39 -1.63 22.47
C ILE A 63 28.22 -0.77 22.95
N ARG A 64 27.68 -1.11 24.11
CA ARG A 64 26.68 -0.32 24.81
C ARG A 64 27.31 0.38 26.00
N VAL A 65 27.13 1.68 26.14
CA VAL A 65 27.63 2.49 27.25
C VAL A 65 26.45 3.10 27.96
N GLY A 66 26.37 2.89 29.26
CA GLY A 66 25.35 3.44 30.12
C GLY A 66 25.93 4.22 31.29
N ALA A 67 25.18 5.15 31.84
CA ALA A 67 25.49 5.83 33.06
C ALA A 67 24.29 5.83 33.99
N ALA A 68 24.50 5.66 35.27
CA ALA A 68 23.44 5.71 36.29
C ALA A 68 23.89 6.52 37.51
N ALA A 69 22.91 7.14 38.15
CA ALA A 69 23.07 7.77 39.46
C ALA A 69 21.91 7.30 40.34
N GLU A 70 22.25 6.79 41.50
CA GLU A 70 21.29 6.21 42.45
C GLU A 70 21.38 6.83 43.81
N ILE A 71 20.28 7.06 44.47
CA ILE A 71 20.17 7.43 45.89
C ILE A 71 19.39 6.33 46.54
N LEU A 72 20.03 5.65 47.48
CA LEU A 72 19.43 4.53 48.20
C LEU A 72 19.25 4.91 49.66
N GLY A 73 18.09 4.61 50.22
CA GLY A 73 17.80 4.68 51.64
C GLY A 73 17.44 3.31 52.18
N GLY A 74 18.09 2.89 53.22
CA GLY A 74 17.83 1.57 53.83
C GLY A 74 18.46 1.39 55.18
N THR A 75 18.12 0.29 55.89
CA THR A 75 18.74 -0.10 57.14
C THR A 75 20.04 -0.86 56.87
N ASN A 76 21.05 -0.70 57.72
CA ASN A 76 22.34 -1.36 57.57
C ASN A 76 22.51 -2.52 58.54
N ASN A 77 21.56 -3.43 58.53
CA ASN A 77 21.53 -4.61 59.45
C ASN A 77 22.36 -5.79 58.95
N ASN A 78 22.81 -5.76 57.70
CA ASN A 78 23.60 -6.82 57.09
C ASN A 78 24.94 -6.29 56.60
N THR A 79 25.98 -7.11 56.56
CA THR A 79 27.31 -6.74 56.06
C THR A 79 27.34 -6.58 54.53
N THR A 80 26.32 -7.04 53.87
CA THR A 80 26.20 -6.83 52.43
C THR A 80 25.22 -5.73 52.15
N THR A 81 25.69 -4.69 51.58
CA THR A 81 24.83 -3.70 50.95
C THR A 81 24.38 -4.23 49.58
N SER A 82 23.08 -4.17 49.31
CA SER A 82 22.61 -4.34 47.94
C SER A 82 23.27 -3.27 47.08
N TYR A 83 24.00 -3.69 46.08
CA TYR A 83 24.50 -2.78 45.05
C TYR A 83 23.41 -2.62 44.03
N GLY A 84 23.04 -1.39 43.74
CA GLY A 84 22.20 -1.10 42.59
C GLY A 84 22.87 -1.62 41.33
N THR A 85 22.12 -2.32 40.48
CA THR A 85 22.64 -2.79 39.21
C THR A 85 22.61 -1.66 38.23
N LEU A 86 23.75 -1.29 37.64
CA LEU A 86 23.84 -0.41 36.48
C LEU A 86 23.41 -1.12 35.22
N GLY A 87 22.25 -1.78 35.26
CA GLY A 87 21.49 -2.29 34.12
C GLY A 87 22.02 -3.55 33.45
N PHE A 88 23.22 -4.06 33.70
CA PHE A 88 23.79 -5.19 32.96
C PHE A 88 24.22 -6.37 33.84
N LEU A 89 24.50 -6.14 35.13
CA LEU A 89 24.93 -7.19 36.04
C LEU A 89 24.13 -7.14 37.34
N ASP A 90 23.39 -8.19 37.59
CA ASP A 90 22.77 -8.49 38.87
C ASP A 90 23.64 -9.52 39.60
N VAL A 91 24.72 -9.07 40.23
CA VAL A 91 25.57 -9.94 41.02
C VAL A 91 25.10 -9.89 42.47
N ALA A 92 24.33 -10.88 42.86
CA ALA A 92 23.99 -11.10 44.27
C ALA A 92 25.27 -11.43 45.07
N ARG A 93 25.73 -10.53 45.89
CA ARG A 93 26.80 -10.83 46.86
C ARG A 93 26.15 -11.42 48.13
N ILE A 94 26.55 -12.64 48.47
CA ILE A 94 26.11 -13.27 49.71
C ILE A 94 26.92 -12.68 50.83
N GLY A 95 26.27 -11.98 51.74
CA GLY A 95 26.88 -11.48 52.96
C GLY A 95 26.21 -12.07 54.19
N GLY A 96 26.86 -11.97 55.30
CA GLY A 96 26.32 -12.47 56.56
C GLY A 96 25.78 -11.33 57.45
N THR A 97 24.87 -11.71 58.36
CA THR A 97 24.52 -10.80 59.46
C THR A 97 25.54 -10.96 60.56
N PRO A 98 26.20 -9.86 61.04
CA PRO A 98 27.16 -9.97 62.14
C PRO A 98 26.49 -10.50 63.38
N ALA A 99 27.07 -11.52 64.00
CA ALA A 99 26.47 -12.25 65.14
C ALA A 99 26.15 -11.36 66.35
N ASN A 100 26.73 -10.19 66.46
CA ASN A 100 26.59 -9.26 67.63
C ASN A 100 26.30 -7.80 67.20
N ALA A 101 25.84 -7.56 65.99
CA ALA A 101 25.48 -6.19 65.59
C ALA A 101 24.11 -5.79 66.13
N PRO A 102 23.97 -4.61 66.74
CA PRO A 102 22.66 -4.14 67.20
C PRO A 102 21.76 -3.89 66.00
N ILE A 103 20.56 -4.47 65.96
CA ILE A 103 19.55 -4.23 64.96
C ILE A 103 19.09 -2.78 65.05
N SER A 104 19.16 -2.05 63.94
CA SER A 104 18.75 -0.67 63.86
C SER A 104 17.70 -0.46 62.76
N TRP A 105 16.67 0.28 63.08
CA TRP A 105 15.66 0.73 62.11
C TRP A 105 16.01 2.13 61.57
N ALA A 106 17.12 2.75 61.97
CA ALA A 106 17.54 4.04 61.47
C ALA A 106 17.91 3.96 60.00
N PRO A 107 17.31 4.77 59.14
CA PRO A 107 17.64 4.78 57.72
C PRO A 107 19.04 5.36 57.50
N GLN A 108 19.81 4.68 56.65
CA GLN A 108 21.12 5.15 56.13
C GLN A 108 20.93 5.53 54.66
N ALA A 109 21.50 6.69 54.28
CA ALA A 109 21.50 7.12 52.87
C ALA A 109 22.84 6.72 52.23
N SER A 110 22.73 6.25 50.98
CA SER A 110 23.90 5.98 50.14
C SER A 110 23.65 6.52 48.73
N THR A 111 24.67 7.04 48.09
CA THR A 111 24.67 7.51 46.72
C THR A 111 25.64 6.68 45.88
N LEU A 112 25.26 6.36 44.65
CA LEU A 112 26.07 5.68 43.68
C LEU A 112 26.02 6.47 42.37
N VAL A 113 27.14 6.70 41.74
CA VAL A 113 27.22 7.12 40.35
C VAL A 113 28.15 6.21 39.59
N GLY A 114 27.87 5.91 38.34
CA GLY A 114 28.74 5.04 37.60
C GLY A 114 28.49 5.08 36.10
N ILE A 115 29.46 4.53 35.39
CA ILE A 115 29.43 4.30 33.93
C ILE A 115 29.69 2.81 33.72
N SER A 116 28.90 2.19 32.86
CA SER A 116 29.05 0.79 32.49
C SER A 116 29.24 0.64 30.99
N VAL A 117 30.00 -0.34 30.62
CA VAL A 117 30.19 -0.78 29.21
C VAL A 117 29.81 -2.25 29.12
N HIS A 118 29.01 -2.57 28.13
CA HIS A 118 28.62 -3.96 27.84
C HIS A 118 28.81 -4.28 26.38
N LYS A 119 29.24 -5.52 26.08
CA LYS A 119 29.37 -6.02 24.72
C LYS A 119 29.12 -7.54 24.69
N ASP A 120 28.21 -7.97 23.82
CA ASP A 120 28.08 -9.38 23.44
C ASP A 120 29.26 -9.72 22.53
N LEU A 121 30.12 -10.66 22.94
CA LEU A 121 31.33 -11.04 22.22
C LEU A 121 31.05 -12.18 21.26
N PHE A 122 30.25 -13.16 21.66
CA PHE A 122 29.96 -14.34 20.89
C PHE A 122 28.61 -14.98 21.32
N ASP A 123 27.75 -15.30 20.35
CA ASP A 123 26.40 -15.84 20.56
C ASP A 123 26.06 -17.00 19.61
N PHE A 124 27.07 -17.69 19.09
CA PHE A 124 26.96 -18.79 18.14
C PHE A 124 26.15 -18.46 16.87
N GLY A 125 26.03 -17.17 16.52
CA GLY A 125 25.33 -16.71 15.32
C GLY A 125 23.84 -16.36 15.54
N ARG A 126 23.34 -16.45 16.76
CA ARG A 126 21.92 -16.16 17.07
C ARG A 126 21.45 -14.78 16.59
N LEU A 127 22.23 -13.72 16.86
CA LEU A 127 21.91 -12.36 16.40
C LEU A 127 22.12 -12.20 14.89
N GLU A 128 23.05 -12.95 14.29
CA GLU A 128 23.23 -12.97 12.84
C GLU A 128 22.03 -13.57 12.14
N GLU A 129 21.56 -14.75 12.58
CA GLU A 129 20.35 -15.39 12.06
C GLU A 129 19.09 -14.51 12.23
N LEU A 130 19.00 -13.80 13.34
CA LEU A 130 17.93 -12.83 13.56
C LEU A 130 18.04 -11.65 12.57
N GLY A 131 19.26 -11.15 12.35
CA GLY A 131 19.53 -10.09 11.37
C GLY A 131 19.16 -10.52 9.95
N ASP A 132 19.56 -11.72 9.57
CA ASP A 132 19.22 -12.31 8.28
C ASP A 132 17.72 -12.55 8.12
N ALA A 133 17.03 -13.00 9.18
CA ALA A 133 15.57 -13.13 9.18
C ALA A 133 14.89 -11.79 8.91
N LEU A 134 15.31 -10.73 9.59
CA LEU A 134 14.79 -9.38 9.39
C LEU A 134 15.17 -8.80 8.02
N ALA A 135 16.35 -9.14 7.49
CA ALA A 135 16.74 -8.76 6.14
C ALA A 135 15.84 -9.43 5.07
N MET A 136 15.47 -10.71 5.27
CA MET A 136 14.50 -11.39 4.41
C MET A 136 13.10 -10.76 4.54
N GLN A 137 12.67 -10.33 5.73
CA GLN A 137 11.42 -9.55 5.88
C GLN A 137 11.49 -8.21 5.13
N ALA A 138 12.62 -7.51 5.20
CA ALA A 138 12.81 -6.28 4.44
C ALA A 138 12.79 -6.52 2.92
N ARG A 139 13.34 -7.65 2.46
CA ARG A 139 13.22 -8.09 1.07
C ARG A 139 11.77 -8.38 0.69
N ALA A 140 11.01 -9.08 1.52
CA ALA A 140 9.58 -9.31 1.29
C ALA A 140 8.78 -8.01 1.20
N ALA A 141 9.08 -7.03 2.07
CA ALA A 141 8.48 -5.70 2.01
C ALA A 141 8.85 -4.96 0.69
N GLY A 142 10.09 -5.12 0.22
CA GLY A 142 10.55 -4.59 -1.06
C GLY A 142 9.76 -5.16 -2.24
N GLU A 143 9.61 -6.49 -2.30
CA GLU A 143 8.82 -7.15 -3.34
C GLU A 143 7.33 -6.75 -3.28
N SER A 144 6.78 -6.59 -2.08
CA SER A 144 5.41 -6.09 -1.90
C SER A 144 5.24 -4.63 -2.38
N ALA A 145 6.27 -3.79 -2.25
CA ALA A 145 6.27 -2.44 -2.79
C ALA A 145 6.31 -2.45 -4.33
N VAL A 146 7.06 -3.38 -4.94
CA VAL A 146 7.04 -3.59 -6.39
C VAL A 146 5.65 -4.04 -6.87
N ALA A 147 5.01 -4.98 -6.17
CA ALA A 147 3.63 -5.38 -6.47
C ALA A 147 2.68 -4.18 -6.41
N SER A 148 2.79 -3.35 -5.36
CA SER A 148 1.97 -2.13 -5.23
C SER A 148 2.23 -1.10 -6.34
N GLU A 149 3.45 -1.02 -6.87
CA GLU A 149 3.77 -0.17 -8.01
C GLU A 149 3.11 -0.66 -9.30
N LEU A 150 3.10 -1.98 -9.53
CA LEU A 150 2.40 -2.60 -10.67
C LEU A 150 0.88 -2.46 -10.55
N ASP A 151 0.33 -2.59 -9.34
CA ASP A 151 -1.11 -2.35 -9.08
C ASP A 151 -1.49 -0.89 -9.36
N LEU A 152 -0.64 0.04 -8.97
CA LEU A 152 -0.82 1.45 -9.26
C LEU A 152 -0.78 1.72 -10.77
N GLN A 153 0.16 1.12 -11.48
CA GLN A 153 0.25 1.23 -12.94
C GLN A 153 -1.05 0.74 -13.59
N LEU A 154 -1.54 -0.45 -13.22
CA LEU A 154 -2.80 -0.99 -13.72
C LEU A 154 -3.97 -0.03 -13.45
N LEU A 155 -4.10 0.48 -12.21
CA LEU A 155 -5.16 1.41 -11.84
C LEU A 155 -5.15 2.68 -12.69
N VAL A 156 -3.97 3.23 -12.97
CA VAL A 156 -3.80 4.42 -13.82
C VAL A 156 -4.16 4.09 -15.26
N GLU A 157 -3.70 2.96 -15.80
CA GLU A 157 -4.02 2.50 -17.16
C GLU A 157 -5.53 2.31 -17.34
N GLU A 158 -6.19 1.61 -16.43
CA GLU A 158 -7.64 1.40 -16.46
C GLU A 158 -8.42 2.72 -16.40
N SER A 159 -8.04 3.63 -15.48
CA SER A 159 -8.70 4.93 -15.36
C SER A 159 -8.46 5.81 -16.59
N PHE A 160 -7.28 5.74 -17.20
CA PHE A 160 -6.95 6.46 -18.42
C PHE A 160 -7.79 5.98 -19.62
N TYR A 161 -7.86 4.65 -19.83
CA TYR A 161 -8.69 4.08 -20.89
C TYR A 161 -10.17 4.27 -20.63
N ALA A 162 -10.63 4.32 -19.38
CA ALA A 162 -12.01 4.66 -19.04
C ALA A 162 -12.38 6.09 -19.50
N VAL A 163 -11.46 7.06 -19.38
CA VAL A 163 -11.67 8.42 -19.92
C VAL A 163 -11.79 8.39 -21.43
N LEU A 164 -10.89 7.66 -22.13
CA LEU A 164 -10.95 7.55 -23.60
C LEU A 164 -12.24 6.87 -24.06
N GLY A 165 -12.67 5.80 -23.39
CA GLY A 165 -13.94 5.12 -23.67
C GLY A 165 -15.14 6.05 -23.44
N ALA A 166 -15.16 6.79 -22.34
CA ALA A 166 -16.22 7.75 -22.03
C ALA A 166 -16.30 8.88 -23.08
N LYS A 167 -15.14 9.39 -23.57
CA LYS A 167 -15.09 10.34 -24.68
C LYS A 167 -15.73 9.79 -25.96
N ALA A 168 -15.39 8.55 -26.29
CA ALA A 168 -15.96 7.90 -27.49
C ALA A 168 -17.48 7.69 -27.37
N VAL A 169 -17.95 7.30 -26.19
CA VAL A 169 -19.40 7.18 -25.91
C VAL A 169 -20.10 8.53 -25.99
N LEU A 170 -19.51 9.58 -25.44
CA LEU A 170 -20.06 10.94 -25.51
C LEU A 170 -20.11 11.41 -26.98
N ALA A 171 -19.08 11.19 -27.75
CA ALA A 171 -19.06 11.55 -29.17
C ALA A 171 -20.15 10.83 -29.97
N ALA A 172 -20.37 9.52 -29.72
CA ALA A 172 -21.46 8.76 -30.34
C ALA A 172 -22.85 9.31 -29.95
N SER A 173 -23.05 9.63 -28.67
CA SER A 173 -24.31 10.22 -28.19
C SER A 173 -24.58 11.61 -28.74
N GLN A 174 -23.55 12.47 -28.86
CA GLN A 174 -23.65 13.80 -29.47
C GLN A 174 -23.96 13.72 -30.97
N ALA A 175 -23.37 12.74 -31.67
CA ALA A 175 -23.68 12.48 -33.06
C ALA A 175 -25.17 12.06 -33.24
N ALA A 176 -25.71 11.24 -32.34
CA ALA A 176 -27.12 10.86 -32.33
C ALA A 176 -28.03 12.08 -32.09
N VAL A 177 -27.70 12.97 -31.17
CA VAL A 177 -28.44 14.24 -30.96
C VAL A 177 -28.44 15.08 -32.23
N THR A 178 -27.31 15.19 -32.90
CA THR A 178 -27.19 15.97 -34.16
C THR A 178 -28.06 15.39 -35.26
N ARG A 179 -28.04 14.07 -35.48
CA ARG A 179 -28.89 13.38 -36.46
C ARG A 179 -30.38 13.52 -36.13
N SER A 180 -30.73 13.27 -34.87
CA SER A 180 -32.15 13.39 -34.41
C SER A 180 -32.66 14.82 -34.50
N THR A 181 -31.82 15.83 -34.25
CA THR A 181 -32.16 17.25 -34.47
C THR A 181 -32.51 17.51 -35.93
N THR A 182 -31.68 17.01 -36.87
CA THR A 182 -31.92 17.13 -38.31
C THR A 182 -33.22 16.46 -38.70
N HIS A 183 -33.49 15.24 -38.18
CA HIS A 183 -34.73 14.53 -38.42
C HIS A 183 -35.94 15.28 -37.88
N ARG A 184 -35.91 15.81 -36.67
CA ARG A 184 -36.97 16.62 -36.08
C ARG A 184 -37.26 17.86 -36.93
N ASP A 185 -36.25 18.58 -37.42
CA ASP A 185 -36.42 19.77 -38.23
C ASP A 185 -37.03 19.48 -39.59
N PHE A 186 -36.63 18.33 -40.22
CA PHE A 186 -37.23 17.82 -41.44
C PHE A 186 -38.71 17.44 -41.23
N ALA A 187 -39.05 16.69 -40.17
CA ALA A 187 -40.43 16.32 -39.85
C ALA A 187 -41.26 17.59 -39.59
N ARG A 188 -40.75 18.59 -38.89
CA ARG A 188 -41.42 19.87 -38.64
C ARG A 188 -41.77 20.59 -39.94
N ALA A 189 -40.82 20.71 -40.85
CA ALA A 189 -41.00 21.36 -42.14
C ALA A 189 -42.13 20.66 -42.97
N ARG A 190 -42.12 19.34 -43.01
CA ARG A 190 -43.10 18.54 -43.75
C ARG A 190 -44.52 18.56 -43.13
N VAL A 191 -44.64 18.59 -41.80
CA VAL A 191 -45.91 18.74 -41.09
C VAL A 191 -46.49 20.14 -41.35
N HIS A 192 -45.66 21.21 -41.32
CA HIS A 192 -46.08 22.56 -41.68
C HIS A 192 -46.58 22.65 -43.15
N ALA A 193 -45.95 21.91 -44.06
CA ALA A 193 -46.35 21.84 -45.46
C ALA A 193 -47.54 20.93 -45.68
N GLN A 194 -48.13 20.32 -44.64
CA GLN A 194 -49.21 19.35 -44.70
C GLN A 194 -48.87 18.03 -45.49
N LEU A 195 -47.57 17.75 -45.59
CA LEU A 195 -47.07 16.57 -46.29
C LEU A 195 -46.84 15.36 -45.36
N MET A 196 -47.00 15.58 -44.04
CA MET A 196 -46.85 14.57 -42.99
C MET A 196 -47.90 14.73 -41.89
N PRO A 197 -48.34 13.63 -41.23
CA PRO A 197 -49.20 13.71 -40.04
C PRO A 197 -48.48 14.35 -38.85
N PRO A 198 -49.17 15.10 -37.98
CA PRO A 198 -48.55 15.74 -36.78
C PRO A 198 -47.86 14.73 -35.82
N ILE A 199 -48.31 13.47 -35.77
CA ILE A 199 -47.73 12.43 -34.93
C ILE A 199 -46.27 12.16 -35.24
N GLU A 200 -45.83 12.37 -36.49
CA GLU A 200 -44.42 12.18 -36.87
C GLU A 200 -43.50 13.23 -36.27
N LEU A 201 -43.99 14.48 -36.14
CA LEU A 201 -43.23 15.50 -35.41
C LEU A 201 -43.14 15.20 -33.93
N THR A 202 -44.27 14.79 -33.30
CA THR A 202 -44.27 14.43 -31.88
C THR A 202 -43.29 13.29 -31.57
N ARG A 203 -43.20 12.29 -32.47
CA ARG A 203 -42.25 11.17 -32.35
C ARG A 203 -40.81 11.68 -32.48
N ALA A 204 -40.50 12.47 -33.50
CA ALA A 204 -39.17 13.01 -33.70
C ALA A 204 -38.72 13.90 -32.52
N GLU A 205 -39.63 14.63 -31.89
CA GLU A 205 -39.36 15.41 -30.66
C GLU A 205 -39.10 14.49 -29.47
N ALA A 206 -39.79 13.37 -29.33
CA ALA A 206 -39.57 12.37 -28.29
C ALA A 206 -38.19 11.67 -28.46
N ASP A 207 -37.84 11.28 -29.70
CA ASP A 207 -36.56 10.68 -30.02
C ASP A 207 -35.42 11.64 -29.72
N LEU A 208 -35.52 12.93 -30.10
CA LEU A 208 -34.54 13.95 -29.76
C LEU A 208 -34.36 14.09 -28.26
N ALA A 209 -35.44 14.21 -27.51
CA ALA A 209 -35.38 14.31 -26.05
C ALA A 209 -34.70 13.10 -25.41
N HIS A 210 -34.93 11.88 -25.96
CA HIS A 210 -34.24 10.66 -25.51
C HIS A 210 -32.72 10.77 -25.72
N TYR A 211 -32.25 11.14 -26.90
CA TYR A 211 -30.81 11.27 -27.18
C TYR A 211 -30.15 12.43 -26.44
N GLU A 212 -30.86 13.53 -26.18
CA GLU A 212 -30.37 14.61 -25.33
C GLU A 212 -30.09 14.12 -23.90
N VAL A 213 -31.00 13.33 -23.31
CA VAL A 213 -30.80 12.71 -22.00
C VAL A 213 -29.62 11.77 -22.01
N GLU A 214 -29.47 10.93 -23.02
CA GLU A 214 -28.33 10.00 -23.14
C GLU A 214 -26.99 10.76 -23.29
N SER A 215 -26.97 11.87 -24.02
CA SER A 215 -25.78 12.73 -24.13
C SER A 215 -25.40 13.37 -22.81
N VAL A 216 -26.38 13.86 -22.02
CA VAL A 216 -26.14 14.41 -20.67
C VAL A 216 -25.58 13.33 -19.75
N ARG A 217 -26.12 12.09 -19.79
CA ARG A 217 -25.61 10.97 -19.01
C ARG A 217 -24.19 10.60 -19.41
N ALA A 218 -23.90 10.51 -20.72
CA ALA A 218 -22.58 10.22 -21.24
C ALA A 218 -21.53 11.28 -20.78
N ASN A 219 -21.93 12.56 -20.80
CA ASN A 219 -21.08 13.64 -20.26
C ASN A 219 -20.84 13.48 -18.75
N GLY A 220 -21.83 13.08 -17.98
CA GLY A 220 -21.67 12.76 -16.55
C GLY A 220 -20.68 11.63 -16.30
N VAL A 221 -20.72 10.57 -17.12
CA VAL A 221 -19.76 9.46 -17.07
C VAL A 221 -18.34 9.95 -17.39
N LEU A 222 -18.16 10.80 -18.39
CA LEU A 222 -16.86 11.39 -18.72
C LEU A 222 -16.29 12.21 -17.55
N LEU A 223 -17.08 13.09 -16.97
CA LEU A 223 -16.64 13.89 -15.82
C LEU A 223 -16.24 13.01 -14.63
N THR A 224 -16.99 11.94 -14.40
CA THR A 224 -16.66 10.97 -13.35
C THR A 224 -15.36 10.24 -13.66
N ALA A 225 -15.16 9.77 -14.89
CA ALA A 225 -13.92 9.11 -15.30
C ALA A 225 -12.70 10.03 -15.16
N GLN A 226 -12.82 11.30 -15.54
CA GLN A 226 -11.77 12.30 -15.38
C GLN A 226 -11.42 12.57 -13.90
N ALA A 227 -12.41 12.58 -13.00
CA ALA A 227 -12.17 12.70 -11.56
C ALA A 227 -11.49 11.44 -10.99
N VAL A 228 -11.88 10.24 -11.45
CA VAL A 228 -11.24 8.97 -11.06
C VAL A 228 -9.80 8.94 -11.54
N LEU A 229 -9.51 9.37 -12.77
CA LEU A 229 -8.13 9.46 -13.27
C LEU A 229 -7.30 10.44 -12.42
N ALA A 230 -7.83 11.61 -12.08
CA ALA A 230 -7.14 12.55 -11.19
C ALA A 230 -6.81 11.93 -9.83
N ALA A 231 -7.76 11.18 -9.25
CA ALA A 231 -7.55 10.49 -7.98
C ALA A 231 -6.55 9.34 -8.10
N SER A 232 -6.57 8.55 -9.19
CA SER A 232 -5.65 7.43 -9.40
C SER A 232 -4.20 7.86 -9.52
N ILE A 233 -3.94 9.02 -10.10
CA ILE A 233 -2.58 9.58 -10.21
C ILE A 233 -2.15 10.37 -8.96
N GLY A 234 -3.04 10.57 -7.97
CA GLY A 234 -2.75 11.38 -6.78
C GLY A 234 -2.70 12.88 -7.07
N SER A 235 -3.39 13.35 -8.12
CA SER A 235 -3.47 14.78 -8.45
C SER A 235 -4.37 15.53 -7.47
N THR A 236 -4.00 16.75 -7.16
CA THR A 236 -4.86 17.70 -6.40
C THR A 236 -5.88 18.40 -7.29
N ALA A 237 -5.79 18.26 -8.62
CA ALA A 237 -6.77 18.79 -9.55
C ALA A 237 -8.11 18.04 -9.42
N ALA A 238 -9.22 18.74 -9.60
CA ALA A 238 -10.55 18.13 -9.53
C ALA A 238 -10.82 17.13 -10.66
N SER A 239 -10.19 17.31 -11.82
CA SER A 239 -10.30 16.43 -12.99
C SER A 239 -9.04 16.52 -13.86
N VAL A 240 -8.72 15.40 -14.50
CA VAL A 240 -7.60 15.26 -15.46
C VAL A 240 -8.14 14.59 -16.71
N ASP A 241 -7.75 15.09 -17.86
CA ASP A 241 -8.18 14.56 -19.14
C ASP A 241 -7.13 13.65 -19.78
N ALA A 242 -7.57 12.57 -20.44
CA ALA A 242 -6.68 11.68 -21.17
C ALA A 242 -6.41 12.20 -22.58
N GLY A 243 -5.13 12.38 -22.92
CA GLY A 243 -4.70 12.67 -24.27
C GLY A 243 -4.78 11.43 -25.17
N THR A 244 -4.94 11.64 -26.47
CA THR A 244 -4.80 10.58 -27.48
C THR A 244 -3.32 10.33 -27.69
N ASP A 245 -2.76 9.36 -26.98
CA ASP A 245 -1.39 8.90 -27.16
C ASP A 245 -1.41 7.49 -27.74
N ASP A 246 -0.52 7.21 -28.69
CA ASP A 246 -0.32 5.88 -29.26
C ASP A 246 0.48 4.97 -28.29
N ALA A 247 0.15 4.98 -27.02
CA ALA A 247 0.73 4.04 -26.06
C ALA A 247 0.24 2.62 -26.40
N VAL A 248 0.88 2.03 -27.38
CA VAL A 248 0.66 0.64 -27.74
C VAL A 248 1.30 -0.22 -26.64
N ILE A 249 0.48 -0.81 -25.80
CA ILE A 249 0.92 -1.95 -24.99
C ILE A 249 1.38 -3.01 -25.99
N GLY A 250 2.68 -3.34 -25.94
CA GLY A 250 3.30 -4.28 -26.89
C GLY A 250 2.57 -5.62 -26.92
N ASP A 251 2.82 -6.41 -27.96
CA ASP A 251 2.23 -7.74 -28.12
C ASP A 251 2.78 -8.64 -26.99
N LEU A 252 1.90 -8.98 -26.02
CA LEU A 252 2.25 -9.77 -24.84
C LEU A 252 2.49 -11.22 -25.25
N SER A 253 3.68 -11.74 -24.93
CA SER A 253 4.06 -13.09 -25.33
C SER A 253 3.49 -14.15 -24.38
N PRO A 254 2.85 -15.21 -24.89
CA PRO A 254 2.33 -16.31 -24.06
C PRO A 254 3.45 -17.13 -23.36
N ILE A 255 4.73 -16.88 -23.70
CA ILE A 255 5.88 -17.56 -23.08
C ILE A 255 6.09 -17.16 -21.61
N ALA A 256 5.66 -15.95 -21.24
CA ALA A 256 5.80 -15.41 -19.88
C ALA A 256 5.04 -16.21 -18.79
N LEU A 257 4.04 -17.02 -19.14
CA LEU A 257 3.30 -17.86 -18.19
C LEU A 257 4.15 -18.96 -17.51
N ARG A 258 5.23 -19.40 -18.13
CA ARG A 258 6.09 -20.46 -17.57
C ARG A 258 6.95 -19.98 -16.41
N ASP A 259 7.21 -18.67 -16.34
CA ASP A 259 8.12 -18.08 -15.38
C ASP A 259 7.41 -17.29 -14.25
N LEU A 260 6.08 -17.37 -14.17
CA LEU A 260 5.27 -16.65 -13.17
C LEU A 260 5.75 -16.88 -11.72
N ASP A 261 6.16 -18.12 -11.39
CA ASP A 261 6.64 -18.49 -10.05
C ASP A 261 7.97 -17.80 -9.68
N THR A 262 8.72 -17.28 -10.66
CA THR A 262 10.01 -16.61 -10.46
C THR A 262 9.96 -15.12 -10.74
N SER A 263 9.11 -14.68 -11.67
CA SER A 263 9.00 -13.28 -12.09
C SER A 263 8.09 -12.44 -11.20
N SER A 264 7.05 -13.07 -10.61
CA SER A 264 6.06 -12.36 -9.82
C SER A 264 6.62 -11.83 -8.49
N PRO A 265 6.43 -10.54 -8.17
CA PRO A 265 6.84 -9.97 -6.90
C PRO A 265 6.06 -10.56 -5.71
N GLU A 266 4.81 -10.98 -5.88
CA GLU A 266 4.01 -11.59 -4.81
C GLU A 266 4.59 -12.95 -4.39
N VAL A 267 5.01 -13.78 -5.35
CA VAL A 267 5.63 -15.07 -5.07
C VAL A 267 7.01 -14.89 -4.44
N ARG A 268 7.79 -13.92 -4.93
CA ARG A 268 9.09 -13.56 -4.33
C ARG A 268 8.93 -13.05 -2.90
N ALA A 269 7.91 -12.22 -2.63
CA ALA A 269 7.59 -11.75 -1.28
C ALA A 269 7.22 -12.92 -0.34
N ALA A 270 6.32 -13.82 -0.76
CA ALA A 270 5.92 -14.97 0.03
C ALA A 270 7.09 -15.93 0.29
N ARG A 271 7.98 -16.13 -0.69
CA ARG A 271 9.21 -16.93 -0.53
C ARG A 271 10.15 -16.28 0.49
N ALA A 272 10.39 -14.98 0.39
CA ALA A 272 11.22 -14.26 1.35
C ALA A 272 10.65 -14.30 2.78
N GLN A 273 9.31 -14.30 2.93
CA GLN A 273 8.66 -14.48 4.24
C GLN A 273 8.88 -15.89 4.81
N LEU A 274 8.83 -16.93 3.97
CA LEU A 274 9.13 -18.31 4.39
C LEU A 274 10.59 -18.43 4.83
N ASP A 275 11.52 -17.87 4.06
CA ASP A 275 12.95 -17.93 4.37
C ASP A 275 13.26 -17.12 5.65
N ALA A 276 12.63 -15.97 5.83
CA ALA A 276 12.69 -15.20 7.09
C ALA A 276 12.23 -16.02 8.30
N GLN A 277 11.13 -16.75 8.16
CA GLN A 277 10.60 -17.59 9.25
C GLN A 277 11.54 -18.74 9.60
N ARG A 278 12.19 -19.36 8.61
CA ARG A 278 13.19 -20.42 8.84
C ARG A 278 14.40 -19.91 9.62
N LEU A 279 14.90 -18.74 9.24
CA LEU A 279 16.02 -18.09 9.95
C LEU A 279 15.62 -17.69 11.37
N LEU A 280 14.40 -17.16 11.56
CA LEU A 280 13.86 -16.84 12.88
C LEU A 280 13.74 -18.10 13.76
N THR A 281 13.27 -19.24 13.21
CA THR A 281 13.20 -20.51 13.95
C THR A 281 14.61 -20.97 14.38
N LYS A 282 15.59 -20.78 13.51
CA LYS A 282 16.99 -21.10 13.82
C LYS A 282 17.52 -20.22 14.94
N SER A 283 17.35 -18.91 14.83
CA SER A 283 17.74 -17.96 15.89
C SER A 283 17.11 -18.29 17.26
N ILE A 284 15.83 -18.70 17.29
CA ILE A 284 15.17 -19.13 18.53
C ILE A 284 15.81 -20.41 19.09
N ARG A 285 16.17 -21.39 18.24
CA ARG A 285 16.85 -22.60 18.69
C ARG A 285 18.24 -22.30 19.25
N ASP A 286 18.93 -21.35 18.65
CA ASP A 286 20.28 -20.93 19.05
C ASP A 286 20.29 -20.18 20.39
N GLU A 287 19.11 -19.78 20.95
CA GLU A 287 18.97 -19.33 22.34
C GLU A 287 19.37 -20.40 23.37
N MET A 288 19.40 -21.69 22.99
CA MET A 288 19.90 -22.80 23.83
C MET A 288 21.41 -22.98 23.78
N LEU A 289 22.12 -22.26 22.94
CA LEU A 289 23.57 -22.26 22.87
C LEU A 289 24.16 -21.29 23.88
N PRO A 290 25.41 -21.47 24.33
CA PRO A 290 26.00 -20.53 25.26
C PRO A 290 26.27 -19.18 24.59
N ASP A 291 26.17 -18.11 25.36
CA ASP A 291 26.60 -16.77 24.98
C ASP A 291 27.78 -16.29 25.84
N LEU A 292 28.67 -15.53 25.22
CA LEU A 292 29.81 -14.91 25.88
C LEU A 292 29.64 -13.37 25.81
N SER A 293 29.58 -12.74 26.95
CA SER A 293 29.53 -11.27 27.04
C SER A 293 30.68 -10.71 27.90
N PHE A 294 31.02 -9.48 27.61
CA PHE A 294 31.94 -8.67 28.40
C PHE A 294 31.16 -7.50 29.02
N SER A 295 31.37 -7.30 30.31
CA SER A 295 30.87 -6.13 31.03
C SER A 295 31.97 -5.50 31.86
N ALA A 296 32.04 -4.20 31.84
CA ALA A 296 32.93 -3.44 32.73
C ALA A 296 32.20 -2.22 33.27
N GLU A 297 32.43 -1.92 34.51
CA GLU A 297 31.84 -0.76 35.14
C GLU A 297 32.88 0.02 36.00
N PHE A 298 32.72 1.33 36.01
CA PHE A 298 33.39 2.22 36.90
C PHE A 298 32.35 2.96 37.72
N THR A 299 32.38 2.76 39.04
CA THR A 299 31.40 3.33 39.96
C THR A 299 32.10 4.15 41.03
N SER A 300 31.40 5.13 41.56
CA SER A 300 31.82 5.88 42.75
C SER A 300 30.67 5.93 43.75
N ARG A 301 30.96 5.66 44.97
CA ARG A 301 29.96 5.52 46.02
C ARG A 301 30.26 6.42 47.23
N ALA A 302 29.20 6.88 47.89
CA ALA A 302 29.28 7.52 49.19
C ALA A 302 28.17 6.98 50.12
N GLY A 303 28.40 7.10 51.42
CA GLY A 303 27.44 6.70 52.44
C GLY A 303 27.58 5.26 52.92
N GLY A 304 26.73 4.89 53.82
CA GLY A 304 26.82 3.65 54.59
C GLY A 304 27.76 3.77 55.79
N THR A 305 27.76 2.77 56.67
CA THR A 305 28.65 2.65 57.80
C THR A 305 29.57 1.44 57.62
N ASP A 306 30.84 1.59 57.93
CA ASP A 306 31.71 0.43 58.09
C ASP A 306 31.43 -0.28 59.40
N VAL A 307 30.85 -1.46 59.32
CA VAL A 307 30.45 -2.28 60.45
C VAL A 307 31.70 -2.90 61.14
N ALA A 308 32.83 -3.01 60.44
CA ALA A 308 34.01 -3.70 60.91
C ALA A 308 34.97 -2.83 61.69
N ALA A 309 35.00 -1.51 61.49
CA ALA A 309 36.08 -0.63 61.92
C ALA A 309 35.72 0.36 63.01
N ASN A 310 34.52 0.39 63.56
CA ASN A 310 34.06 1.41 64.50
C ASN A 310 34.34 2.87 64.06
N SER A 311 34.57 3.06 62.81
CA SER A 311 34.83 4.33 62.12
C SER A 311 33.54 4.85 61.52
N GLY A 312 33.30 6.12 61.64
CA GLY A 312 32.12 6.80 61.13
C GLY A 312 31.83 6.58 59.65
N PRO A 313 30.76 7.11 59.17
CA PRO A 313 30.35 6.87 57.76
C PRO A 313 31.45 7.28 56.79
N TYR A 314 31.73 6.41 55.83
CA TYR A 314 32.62 6.74 54.71
C TYR A 314 32.04 7.92 53.89
N GLY A 315 32.76 9.03 53.94
CA GLY A 315 32.33 10.29 53.29
C GLY A 315 31.14 10.97 54.01
N ASN A 316 30.68 12.06 53.46
CA ASN A 316 29.56 12.85 54.01
C ASN A 316 28.17 12.29 53.64
N GLY A 317 28.08 11.09 53.12
CA GLY A 317 26.82 10.38 52.77
C GLY A 317 26.09 10.86 51.53
N VAL A 318 26.54 11.95 50.93
CA VAL A 318 25.82 12.58 49.79
C VAL A 318 26.69 12.64 48.51
N ILE A 319 28.01 12.88 48.65
CA ILE A 319 28.90 13.00 47.48
C ILE A 319 29.66 11.68 47.27
N PRO A 320 29.48 10.99 46.12
CA PRO A 320 30.24 9.78 45.83
C PRO A 320 31.74 10.05 45.78
N ALA A 321 32.52 9.40 46.66
CA ALA A 321 33.93 9.64 46.82
C ALA A 321 34.79 8.38 46.79
N VAL A 322 34.21 7.19 46.83
CA VAL A 322 34.93 5.91 46.82
C VAL A 322 34.83 5.27 45.42
N PRO A 323 35.90 5.32 44.61
CA PRO A 323 35.88 4.72 43.29
C PRO A 323 36.06 3.20 43.35
N ASN A 324 35.32 2.49 42.50
CA ASN A 324 35.45 1.06 42.26
C ASN A 324 35.42 0.80 40.73
N TRP A 325 36.04 -0.27 40.32
CA TRP A 325 35.88 -0.79 38.96
C TRP A 325 35.77 -2.31 38.99
N ASP A 326 34.94 -2.83 38.10
CA ASP A 326 34.77 -4.25 37.91
C ASP A 326 34.80 -4.54 36.40
N ALA A 327 35.39 -5.67 36.05
CA ALA A 327 35.40 -6.18 34.67
C ALA A 327 35.12 -7.69 34.69
N LEU A 328 34.13 -8.13 33.88
CA LEU A 328 33.65 -9.49 33.88
C LEU A 328 33.57 -10.02 32.46
N LEU A 329 33.96 -11.29 32.31
CA LEU A 329 33.59 -12.12 31.19
C LEU A 329 32.55 -13.12 31.71
N VAL A 330 31.38 -13.11 31.10
CA VAL A 330 30.26 -13.95 31.52
C VAL A 330 29.91 -14.92 30.40
N VAL A 331 29.90 -16.21 30.70
CA VAL A 331 29.33 -17.25 29.83
C VAL A 331 28.00 -17.66 30.40
N THR A 332 26.95 -17.42 29.66
CA THR A 332 25.60 -17.86 30.02
C THR A 332 25.20 -19.04 29.14
N TRP A 333 24.82 -20.16 29.73
CA TRP A 333 24.42 -21.35 28.99
C TRP A 333 23.10 -21.94 29.58
N PRO A 334 21.95 -21.75 28.89
CA PRO A 334 20.72 -22.35 29.32
C PRO A 334 20.72 -23.85 29.01
N LEU A 335 21.08 -24.66 30.01
CA LEU A 335 21.16 -26.12 29.86
C LEU A 335 19.78 -26.79 29.65
N TYR A 336 18.73 -26.17 30.17
CA TYR A 336 17.35 -26.62 30.02
C TYR A 336 16.42 -25.40 30.11
N ASP A 337 15.71 -25.11 29.02
CA ASP A 337 14.66 -24.10 28.98
C ASP A 337 13.48 -24.59 28.12
N ARG A 338 12.38 -24.92 28.80
CA ARG A 338 11.18 -25.39 28.13
C ARG A 338 10.46 -24.29 27.37
N VAL A 339 10.64 -23.02 27.75
CA VAL A 339 10.03 -21.89 27.05
C VAL A 339 10.67 -21.76 25.66
N VAL A 340 11.99 -21.80 25.59
CA VAL A 340 12.73 -21.72 24.31
C VAL A 340 12.35 -22.87 23.37
N THR A 341 12.35 -24.11 23.87
CA THR A 341 11.99 -25.28 23.05
C THR A 341 10.55 -25.20 22.55
N THR A 342 9.61 -24.75 23.39
CA THR A 342 8.20 -24.56 22.98
C THR A 342 8.04 -23.43 21.98
N ARG A 343 8.80 -22.33 22.12
CA ARG A 343 8.85 -21.24 21.14
C ARG A 343 9.41 -21.71 19.80
N ALA A 344 10.45 -22.53 19.80
CA ALA A 344 11.03 -23.12 18.60
C ALA A 344 10.02 -24.04 17.88
N ASP A 345 9.30 -24.88 18.61
CA ASP A 345 8.25 -25.74 18.06
C ASP A 345 7.10 -24.89 17.45
N ALA A 346 6.66 -23.85 18.15
CA ALA A 346 5.64 -22.94 17.64
C ALA A 346 6.12 -22.24 16.35
N SER A 347 7.36 -21.75 16.32
CA SER A 347 7.98 -21.11 15.17
C SER A 347 8.07 -22.07 13.98
N GLN A 348 8.41 -23.35 14.20
CA GLN A 348 8.43 -24.36 13.17
C GLN A 348 7.01 -24.64 12.59
N ARG A 349 5.96 -24.57 13.40
CA ARG A 349 4.57 -24.66 12.90
C ARG A 349 4.22 -23.49 12.00
N ILE A 350 4.73 -22.29 12.30
CA ILE A 350 4.55 -21.09 11.47
C ILE A 350 5.27 -21.28 10.11
N GLU A 351 6.42 -21.97 10.05
CA GLU A 351 7.06 -22.29 8.75
C GLU A 351 6.12 -23.10 7.84
N ALA A 352 5.41 -24.08 8.39
CA ALA A 352 4.43 -24.85 7.60
C ALA A 352 3.29 -23.97 7.09
N VAL A 353 2.83 -22.99 7.89
CA VAL A 353 1.84 -22.00 7.44
C VAL A 353 2.39 -21.15 6.29
N ARG A 354 3.61 -20.62 6.43
CA ARG A 354 4.25 -19.81 5.38
C ARG A 354 4.48 -20.58 4.09
N ALA A 355 4.82 -21.89 4.19
CA ALA A 355 4.94 -22.75 3.03
C ALA A 355 3.60 -22.96 2.30
N ALA A 356 2.51 -23.13 3.07
CA ALA A 356 1.17 -23.23 2.51
C ALA A 356 0.70 -21.92 1.87
N GLU A 357 0.98 -20.78 2.50
CA GLU A 357 0.71 -19.44 1.94
C GLU A 357 1.43 -19.20 0.62
N LEU A 358 2.72 -19.60 0.52
CA LEU A 358 3.47 -19.53 -0.74
C LEU A 358 2.80 -20.37 -1.85
N ALA A 359 2.40 -21.60 -1.54
CA ALA A 359 1.69 -22.45 -2.48
C ALA A 359 0.34 -21.85 -2.91
N GLN A 360 -0.39 -21.24 -1.96
CA GLN A 360 -1.65 -20.56 -2.23
C GLN A 360 -1.45 -19.34 -3.16
N VAL A 361 -0.47 -18.50 -2.90
CA VAL A 361 -0.17 -17.32 -3.74
C VAL A 361 0.18 -17.76 -5.15
N SER A 362 1.04 -18.78 -5.31
CA SER A 362 1.40 -19.32 -6.62
C SER A 362 0.17 -19.87 -7.39
N ALA A 363 -0.74 -20.59 -6.71
CA ALA A 363 -1.95 -21.12 -7.33
C ALA A 363 -2.93 -19.99 -7.72
N GLN A 364 -3.11 -18.99 -6.85
CA GLN A 364 -3.96 -17.82 -7.13
C GLN A 364 -3.45 -17.03 -8.34
N LEU A 365 -2.14 -16.79 -8.39
CA LEU A 365 -1.53 -16.06 -9.50
C LEU A 365 -1.74 -16.76 -10.84
N ARG A 366 -1.57 -18.09 -10.89
CA ARG A 366 -1.85 -18.88 -12.11
C ARG A 366 -3.28 -18.73 -12.55
N THR A 367 -4.23 -18.81 -11.62
CA THR A 367 -5.67 -18.64 -11.93
C THR A 367 -5.97 -17.22 -12.45
N ILE A 368 -5.36 -16.19 -11.89
CA ILE A 368 -5.50 -14.80 -12.35
C ILE A 368 -4.93 -14.67 -13.76
N ALA A 369 -3.74 -15.23 -14.00
CA ALA A 369 -3.10 -15.18 -15.31
C ALA A 369 -3.94 -15.89 -16.40
N GLU A 370 -4.49 -17.07 -16.10
CA GLU A 370 -5.36 -17.79 -17.02
C GLU A 370 -6.64 -16.97 -17.33
N ARG A 371 -7.24 -16.34 -16.31
CA ARG A 371 -8.42 -15.48 -16.51
C ARG A 371 -8.10 -14.25 -17.36
N ALA A 372 -6.98 -13.60 -17.11
CA ALA A 372 -6.55 -12.42 -17.88
C ALA A 372 -6.32 -12.79 -19.36
N LEU A 373 -5.70 -13.95 -19.63
CA LEU A 373 -5.54 -14.46 -21.01
C LEU A 373 -6.87 -14.72 -21.69
N VAL A 374 -7.80 -15.40 -21.03
CA VAL A 374 -9.12 -15.66 -21.59
C VAL A 374 -9.87 -14.35 -21.84
N ALA A 375 -9.80 -13.40 -20.91
CA ALA A 375 -10.41 -12.09 -21.09
C ALA A 375 -9.83 -11.35 -22.31
N LEU A 376 -8.52 -11.38 -22.47
CA LEU A 376 -7.85 -10.76 -23.62
C LEU A 376 -8.28 -11.42 -24.94
N ASP A 377 -8.30 -12.75 -25.01
CA ASP A 377 -8.70 -13.48 -26.22
C ASP A 377 -10.16 -13.20 -26.60
N VAL A 378 -11.06 -13.15 -25.61
CA VAL A 378 -12.49 -12.81 -25.86
C VAL A 378 -12.60 -11.41 -26.46
N GLN A 379 -11.93 -10.42 -25.92
CA GLN A 379 -11.99 -9.05 -26.44
C GLN A 379 -11.32 -8.92 -27.80
N ARG A 380 -10.23 -9.64 -28.04
CA ARG A 380 -9.52 -9.66 -29.32
C ARG A 380 -10.39 -10.24 -30.43
N VAL A 381 -11.15 -11.29 -30.14
CA VAL A 381 -12.08 -11.91 -31.09
C VAL A 381 -13.35 -11.09 -31.28
N ALA A 382 -13.85 -10.44 -30.21
CA ALA A 382 -15.07 -9.64 -30.24
C ALA A 382 -14.91 -8.35 -31.04
N LEU A 383 -13.77 -7.68 -30.96
CA LEU A 383 -13.57 -6.34 -31.52
C LEU A 383 -13.83 -6.28 -33.04
N PRO A 384 -13.33 -7.20 -33.90
CA PRO A 384 -13.67 -7.18 -35.32
C PRO A 384 -15.16 -7.42 -35.61
N ALA A 385 -15.87 -8.13 -34.74
CA ALA A 385 -17.31 -8.32 -34.89
C ALA A 385 -18.08 -7.02 -34.54
N LEU A 386 -17.66 -6.31 -33.49
CA LEU A 386 -18.20 -4.99 -33.12
C LEU A 386 -17.97 -3.96 -34.23
N GLN A 387 -16.80 -3.97 -34.88
CA GLN A 387 -16.54 -3.09 -36.01
C GLN A 387 -17.49 -3.40 -37.18
N ARG A 388 -17.66 -4.67 -37.55
CA ARG A 388 -18.62 -5.06 -38.60
C ARG A 388 -20.05 -4.69 -38.25
N ALA A 389 -20.45 -4.75 -36.99
CA ALA A 389 -21.76 -4.30 -36.51
C ALA A 389 -21.97 -2.80 -36.75
N VAL A 390 -20.96 -1.97 -36.48
CA VAL A 390 -21.02 -0.53 -36.76
C VAL A 390 -21.11 -0.27 -38.25
N ASP A 391 -20.34 -0.97 -39.09
CA ASP A 391 -20.35 -0.81 -40.54
C ASP A 391 -21.74 -1.18 -41.10
N ALA A 392 -22.32 -2.30 -40.67
CA ALA A 392 -23.64 -2.74 -41.07
C ALA A 392 -24.75 -1.79 -40.56
N ALA A 393 -24.68 -1.34 -39.32
CA ALA A 393 -25.65 -0.39 -38.76
C ALA A 393 -25.58 0.97 -39.46
N SER A 394 -24.38 1.43 -39.83
CA SER A 394 -24.19 2.67 -40.59
C SER A 394 -24.80 2.57 -42.00
N ALA A 395 -24.57 1.46 -42.70
CA ALA A 395 -25.17 1.20 -43.99
C ALA A 395 -26.71 1.13 -43.92
N ASN A 396 -27.22 0.48 -42.87
CA ASN A 396 -28.67 0.40 -42.63
C ASN A 396 -29.28 1.78 -42.38
N HIS A 397 -28.65 2.58 -41.53
CA HIS A 397 -29.08 3.95 -41.27
C HIS A 397 -29.09 4.81 -42.53
N ALA A 398 -28.05 4.77 -43.35
CA ALA A 398 -27.96 5.54 -44.59
C ALA A 398 -29.09 5.12 -45.59
N GLN A 399 -29.43 3.82 -45.67
CA GLN A 399 -30.52 3.34 -46.47
C GLN A 399 -31.89 3.78 -45.94
N ALA A 400 -32.14 3.68 -44.63
CA ALA A 400 -33.36 4.11 -43.99
C ALA A 400 -33.59 5.64 -44.17
N GLU A 401 -32.53 6.43 -44.01
CA GLU A 401 -32.55 7.88 -44.23
C GLU A 401 -32.89 8.23 -45.70
N ALA A 402 -32.25 7.58 -46.65
CA ALA A 402 -32.50 7.82 -48.06
C ALA A 402 -33.98 7.46 -48.43
N ARG A 403 -34.51 6.33 -47.94
CA ARG A 403 -35.90 5.90 -48.15
C ARG A 403 -36.89 6.90 -47.49
N PHE A 404 -36.62 7.34 -46.27
CA PHE A 404 -37.45 8.29 -45.55
C PHE A 404 -37.48 9.65 -46.27
N ASN A 405 -36.32 10.16 -46.71
CA ASN A 405 -36.22 11.41 -47.46
C ASN A 405 -36.94 11.33 -48.81
N GLY A 406 -36.91 10.17 -49.45
CA GLY A 406 -37.64 9.88 -50.69
C GLY A 406 -39.13 9.60 -50.51
N GLY A 407 -39.64 9.59 -49.27
CA GLY A 407 -41.05 9.29 -48.97
C GLY A 407 -41.43 7.80 -49.14
N LEU A 408 -40.46 6.90 -49.22
CA LEU A 408 -40.62 5.46 -49.39
C LEU A 408 -40.43 4.66 -48.10
N GLY A 409 -39.95 5.30 -47.02
CA GLY A 409 -39.72 4.73 -45.70
C GLY A 409 -40.57 5.41 -44.64
N THR A 410 -40.69 4.79 -43.51
CA THR A 410 -41.40 5.32 -42.34
C THR A 410 -40.43 5.95 -41.35
N ALA A 411 -40.90 6.88 -40.51
CA ALA A 411 -40.09 7.45 -39.41
C ALA A 411 -39.69 6.35 -38.41
N VAL A 412 -40.48 5.28 -38.26
CA VAL A 412 -40.13 4.14 -37.39
C VAL A 412 -38.89 3.44 -37.90
N GLU A 413 -38.83 3.13 -39.22
CA GLU A 413 -37.63 2.52 -39.82
C GLU A 413 -36.37 3.35 -39.62
N LEU A 414 -36.48 4.69 -39.73
CA LEU A 414 -35.35 5.60 -39.51
C LEU A 414 -34.95 5.65 -38.04
N SER A 415 -35.89 5.76 -37.11
CA SER A 415 -35.66 5.77 -35.65
C SER A 415 -35.01 4.47 -35.17
N ASP A 416 -35.47 3.32 -35.65
CA ASP A 416 -34.91 2.01 -35.35
C ASP A 416 -33.45 1.89 -35.88
N ALA A 417 -33.21 2.35 -37.11
CA ALA A 417 -31.87 2.34 -37.70
C ALA A 417 -30.91 3.30 -36.94
N GLU A 418 -31.36 4.47 -36.50
CA GLU A 418 -30.63 5.41 -35.68
C GLU A 418 -30.23 4.80 -34.33
N SER A 419 -31.19 4.15 -33.66
CA SER A 419 -30.96 3.47 -32.40
C SER A 419 -29.93 2.36 -32.54
N LEU A 420 -30.04 1.54 -33.58
CA LEU A 420 -29.11 0.45 -33.87
C LEU A 420 -27.70 0.97 -34.13
N LEU A 421 -27.54 2.07 -34.92
CA LEU A 421 -26.23 2.69 -35.19
C LEU A 421 -25.62 3.24 -33.92
N THR A 422 -26.36 3.98 -33.12
CA THR A 422 -25.90 4.59 -31.88
C THR A 422 -25.45 3.51 -30.89
N GLN A 423 -26.26 2.44 -30.75
CA GLN A 423 -25.92 1.31 -29.88
C GLN A 423 -24.65 0.58 -30.34
N ALA A 424 -24.50 0.33 -31.67
CA ALA A 424 -23.32 -0.31 -32.21
C ALA A 424 -22.05 0.53 -31.97
N GLN A 425 -22.12 1.86 -32.16
CA GLN A 425 -21.02 2.77 -31.89
C GLN A 425 -20.59 2.78 -30.42
N ILE A 426 -21.56 2.79 -29.48
CA ILE A 426 -21.30 2.71 -28.05
C ILE A 426 -20.65 1.36 -27.70
N GLN A 427 -21.17 0.24 -28.24
CA GLN A 427 -20.60 -1.08 -27.98
C GLN A 427 -19.17 -1.20 -28.50
N LEU A 428 -18.85 -0.62 -29.67
CA LEU A 428 -17.49 -0.59 -30.18
C LEU A 428 -16.56 0.22 -29.26
N ALA A 429 -16.99 1.40 -28.81
CA ALA A 429 -16.20 2.23 -27.88
C ALA A 429 -15.91 1.50 -26.56
N VAL A 430 -16.92 0.83 -26.00
CA VAL A 430 -16.77 0.02 -24.79
C VAL A 430 -15.85 -1.17 -25.04
N GLY A 431 -15.98 -1.86 -26.19
CA GLY A 431 -15.14 -3.01 -26.56
C GLY A 431 -13.67 -2.63 -26.74
N GLN A 432 -13.37 -1.47 -27.30
CA GLN A 432 -11.99 -0.94 -27.39
C GLN A 432 -11.38 -0.69 -26.01
N PHE A 433 -12.15 -0.07 -25.11
CA PHE A 433 -11.73 0.12 -23.72
C PHE A 433 -11.48 -1.22 -23.03
N GLN A 434 -12.40 -2.18 -23.14
CA GLN A 434 -12.27 -3.51 -22.53
C GLN A 434 -11.05 -4.28 -23.06
N LEU A 435 -10.70 -4.15 -24.34
CA LEU A 435 -9.47 -4.74 -24.88
C LEU A 435 -8.22 -4.12 -24.25
N SER A 436 -8.19 -2.81 -24.12
CA SER A 436 -7.05 -2.09 -23.52
C SER A 436 -6.89 -2.46 -22.05
N SER A 437 -8.02 -2.52 -21.30
CA SER A 437 -8.01 -2.94 -19.90
C SER A 437 -7.56 -4.40 -19.73
N ALA A 438 -8.02 -5.33 -20.56
CA ALA A 438 -7.59 -6.73 -20.52
C ALA A 438 -6.09 -6.90 -20.82
N ARG A 439 -5.53 -6.07 -21.72
CA ARG A 439 -4.08 -6.03 -21.97
C ARG A 439 -3.30 -5.53 -20.76
N ALA A 440 -3.76 -4.45 -20.14
CA ALA A 440 -3.14 -3.88 -18.96
C ALA A 440 -3.16 -4.89 -17.79
N GLU A 441 -4.28 -5.57 -17.58
CA GLU A 441 -4.43 -6.61 -16.55
C GLU A 441 -3.44 -7.77 -16.77
N LEU A 442 -3.30 -8.25 -18.01
CA LEU A 442 -2.33 -9.30 -18.33
C LEU A 442 -0.89 -8.82 -18.14
N ALA A 443 -0.54 -7.61 -18.57
CA ALA A 443 0.79 -7.01 -18.36
C ALA A 443 1.13 -6.93 -16.87
N ARG A 444 0.17 -6.53 -16.02
CA ARG A 444 0.32 -6.51 -14.57
C ARG A 444 0.65 -7.90 -14.00
N VAL A 445 -0.08 -8.93 -14.42
CA VAL A 445 0.12 -10.31 -13.94
C VAL A 445 1.47 -10.86 -14.36
N LEU A 446 1.92 -10.54 -15.57
CA LEU A 446 3.24 -10.92 -16.09
C LEU A 446 4.38 -10.10 -15.48
N ALA A 447 4.07 -9.11 -14.65
CA ALA A 447 5.03 -8.16 -14.08
C ALA A 447 5.87 -7.45 -15.15
N GLU A 448 5.28 -7.20 -16.33
CA GLU A 448 5.92 -6.44 -17.39
C GLU A 448 5.73 -4.93 -17.14
N PRO A 449 6.84 -4.17 -16.96
CA PRO A 449 6.73 -2.72 -16.86
C PRO A 449 6.32 -2.12 -18.21
N MET A 450 5.57 -1.02 -18.18
CA MET A 450 5.26 -0.24 -19.37
C MET A 450 6.57 0.19 -20.06
N ARG A 451 6.74 -0.10 -21.33
CA ARG A 451 7.92 0.27 -22.15
C ARG A 451 7.73 1.63 -22.82
#